data_49fd94ad0f3864ed77c66e00a22aafea
#
_entry.id   49fd94ad0f3864ed77c66e00a22aafea
#
_cell.length_a   1.000
_cell.length_b   1.000
_cell.length_c   1.000
_cell.angle_alpha   90.00
_cell.angle_beta   90.00
_cell.angle_gamma   90.00
#
_symmetry.space_group_name_H-M   'P 1'
#
loop_
_entity.id
_entity.type
_entity.pdbx_description
1 polymer ?
#
loop_
_entity_poly.entity_id
_entity_poly.type
_entity_poly.pdbx_seq_one_letter_code
_entity_poly.pdbx_strand_id
1 'polypeptide(L)'
;MNILTPEQLAARQRSGWKVFQPGFDMSYKSHWDTPWFFIREYFQNALDEHDEAGILEKKANKEPPLLVMQAKGAVIADKGRGIGAESLLLRETKERSDLRGRFGEGMKFACIAAVRQGYTPVIESANVIIEACVSPLTMGRVEANMLTFLWKEPSKARTGTTVTVEGYHGTLFKDRFTTFLDPPIFTWVNAIGRFIRRYGIYTKPAGRLYVGDIYIRDLEKASYSYNLWDIELNPDRVSEINNTQMKTSIAYLWASLKSEELAKRALMVMSTIGTFENNLTWSHVSAP
;
A
#
# COMPACT_ATOMS: atom_id res chain seq x y z
N MET A 1 4.56 23.32 -2.94
CA MET A 1 3.25 23.09 -2.30
C MET A 1 2.24 24.04 -2.93
N ASN A 2 1.16 23.52 -3.49
CA ASN A 2 0.11 24.34 -4.12
C ASN A 2 -0.92 24.73 -3.05
N ILE A 3 -0.87 25.97 -2.57
CA ILE A 3 -1.77 26.47 -1.53
C ILE A 3 -2.86 27.28 -2.23
N LEU A 4 -4.11 26.86 -2.09
CA LEU A 4 -5.26 27.62 -2.62
C LEU A 4 -5.55 28.82 -1.74
N THR A 5 -5.62 30.00 -2.37
CA THR A 5 -6.07 31.20 -1.65
C THR A 5 -7.56 31.12 -1.32
N PRO A 6 -8.06 31.91 -0.35
CA PRO A 6 -9.50 31.97 -0.05
C PRO A 6 -10.36 32.28 -1.29
N GLU A 7 -9.90 33.14 -2.19
CA GLU A 7 -10.60 33.49 -3.42
C GLU A 7 -10.66 32.31 -4.40
N GLN A 8 -9.56 31.56 -4.54
CA GLN A 8 -9.52 30.34 -5.36
C GLN A 8 -10.44 29.28 -4.79
N LEU A 9 -10.47 29.10 -3.47
CA LEU A 9 -11.36 28.17 -2.78
C LEU A 9 -12.83 28.54 -3.02
N ALA A 10 -13.17 29.81 -2.86
CA ALA A 10 -14.51 30.33 -3.15
C ALA A 10 -14.91 30.16 -4.64
N ALA A 11 -13.97 30.31 -5.56
CA ALA A 11 -14.21 30.06 -6.99
C ALA A 11 -14.53 28.57 -7.25
N ARG A 12 -13.81 27.66 -6.59
CA ARG A 12 -14.09 26.21 -6.66
C ARG A 12 -15.49 25.90 -6.12
N GLN A 13 -15.89 26.48 -4.98
CA GLN A 13 -17.23 26.31 -4.41
C GLN A 13 -18.34 26.80 -5.36
N ARG A 14 -18.16 27.97 -5.99
CA ARG A 14 -19.12 28.47 -7.00
C ARG A 14 -19.22 27.53 -8.22
N SER A 15 -18.18 26.77 -8.55
CA SER A 15 -18.19 25.76 -9.62
C SER A 15 -18.66 24.37 -9.17
N GLY A 16 -19.32 24.29 -8.00
CA GLY A 16 -19.96 23.08 -7.53
C GLY A 16 -19.08 22.13 -6.70
N TRP A 17 -17.86 22.52 -6.35
CA TRP A 17 -17.05 21.77 -5.43
C TRP A 17 -17.46 22.02 -3.99
N LYS A 18 -17.54 20.96 -3.20
CA LYS A 18 -17.69 21.01 -1.74
C LYS A 18 -16.33 20.95 -1.10
N VAL A 19 -16.17 21.55 0.08
CA VAL A 19 -14.90 21.67 0.80
C VAL A 19 -14.98 20.90 2.10
N PHE A 20 -13.94 20.13 2.41
CA PHE A 20 -13.79 19.40 3.67
C PHE A 20 -12.35 19.48 4.16
N GLN A 21 -12.16 19.89 5.41
CA GLN A 21 -10.86 19.91 6.09
C GLN A 21 -10.87 18.90 7.23
N PRO A 22 -10.12 17.80 7.13
CA PRO A 22 -10.13 16.72 8.12
C PRO A 22 -9.37 17.03 9.42
N GLY A 23 -8.86 18.27 9.59
CA GLY A 23 -8.15 18.68 10.79
C GLY A 23 -6.65 18.35 10.81
N PHE A 24 -6.07 17.92 9.69
CA PHE A 24 -4.63 17.69 9.58
C PHE A 24 -3.91 18.91 9.04
N ASP A 25 -2.95 19.42 9.80
CA ASP A 25 -1.98 20.38 9.27
C ASP A 25 -0.88 19.68 8.46
N MET A 26 -0.13 20.47 7.70
CA MET A 26 0.88 19.93 6.78
C MET A 26 2.13 19.42 7.47
N SER A 27 2.27 19.54 8.80
CA SER A 27 3.36 18.94 9.57
C SER A 27 3.07 17.50 10.00
N TYR A 28 1.80 17.08 9.93
CA TYR A 28 1.38 15.75 10.34
C TYR A 28 2.10 14.66 9.53
N LYS A 29 2.64 13.64 10.21
CA LYS A 29 3.46 12.58 9.56
C LYS A 29 4.61 13.16 8.72
N SER A 30 5.33 14.15 9.24
CA SER A 30 6.40 14.86 8.51
C SER A 30 7.51 13.93 7.99
N HIS A 31 7.74 12.77 8.62
CA HIS A 31 8.71 11.77 8.19
C HIS A 31 8.29 11.02 6.91
N TRP A 32 7.05 11.19 6.43
CA TRP A 32 6.62 10.69 5.14
C TRP A 32 6.99 11.70 4.05
N ASP A 33 8.27 11.81 3.76
CA ASP A 33 8.88 12.84 2.92
C ASP A 33 9.34 12.36 1.54
N THR A 34 9.14 11.07 1.25
CA THR A 34 9.48 10.47 -0.05
C THR A 34 8.25 10.02 -0.83
N PRO A 35 8.31 10.00 -2.18
CA PRO A 35 7.20 9.51 -3.01
C PRO A 35 6.79 8.07 -2.74
N TRP A 36 7.69 7.26 -2.19
CA TRP A 36 7.37 5.89 -1.81
C TRP A 36 6.13 5.81 -0.89
N PHE A 37 5.99 6.72 0.07
CA PHE A 37 4.90 6.67 1.03
C PHE A 37 3.52 6.81 0.39
N PHE A 38 3.32 7.78 -0.50
CA PHE A 38 2.01 7.93 -1.14
C PHE A 38 1.75 6.88 -2.22
N ILE A 39 2.74 6.49 -3.02
CA ILE A 39 2.61 5.39 -3.98
C ILE A 39 2.25 4.09 -3.26
N ARG A 40 2.93 3.79 -2.14
CA ARG A 40 2.66 2.62 -1.31
C ARG A 40 1.21 2.57 -0.85
N GLU A 41 0.72 3.63 -0.22
CA GLU A 41 -0.62 3.66 0.37
C GLU A 41 -1.72 3.58 -0.70
N TYR A 42 -1.56 4.31 -1.81
CA TYR A 42 -2.54 4.23 -2.89
C TYR A 42 -2.57 2.84 -3.54
N PHE A 43 -1.41 2.25 -3.81
CA PHE A 43 -1.37 0.92 -4.43
C PHE A 43 -1.81 -0.19 -3.46
N GLN A 44 -1.52 -0.05 -2.17
CA GLN A 44 -2.02 -0.94 -1.13
C GLN A 44 -3.55 -0.96 -1.10
N ASN A 45 -4.19 0.21 -1.11
CA ASN A 45 -5.65 0.29 -1.13
C ASN A 45 -6.22 -0.36 -2.40
N ALA A 46 -5.57 -0.16 -3.54
CA ALA A 46 -5.95 -0.80 -4.79
C ALA A 46 -5.82 -2.33 -4.75
N LEU A 47 -4.77 -2.87 -4.11
CA LEU A 47 -4.61 -4.32 -3.89
C LEU A 47 -5.69 -4.88 -2.98
N ASP A 48 -6.04 -4.18 -1.90
CA ASP A 48 -7.06 -4.63 -0.95
C ASP A 48 -8.45 -4.67 -1.62
N GLU A 49 -8.82 -3.64 -2.39
CA GLU A 49 -10.07 -3.62 -3.16
C GLU A 49 -10.10 -4.68 -4.27
N HIS A 50 -8.97 -4.93 -4.93
CA HIS A 50 -8.84 -5.98 -5.93
C HIS A 50 -9.06 -7.37 -5.34
N ASP A 51 -8.42 -7.67 -4.21
CA ASP A 51 -8.57 -8.96 -3.53
C ASP A 51 -10.01 -9.14 -3.02
N GLU A 52 -10.62 -8.10 -2.43
CA GLU A 52 -12.01 -8.15 -1.94
C GLU A 52 -13.02 -8.34 -3.09
N ALA A 53 -12.84 -7.67 -4.22
CA ALA A 53 -13.70 -7.83 -5.39
C ALA A 53 -13.62 -9.25 -5.97
N GLY A 54 -12.42 -9.82 -6.07
CA GLY A 54 -12.22 -11.19 -6.54
C GLY A 54 -12.96 -12.22 -5.70
N ILE A 55 -13.07 -12.00 -4.40
CA ILE A 55 -13.78 -12.89 -3.47
C ILE A 55 -15.29 -12.76 -3.61
N LEU A 56 -15.82 -11.52 -3.67
CA LEU A 56 -17.26 -11.26 -3.75
C LEU A 56 -17.87 -11.81 -5.04
N GLU A 57 -17.16 -11.68 -6.15
CA GLU A 57 -17.63 -12.13 -7.46
C GLU A 57 -17.35 -13.63 -7.71
N LYS A 58 -16.69 -14.34 -6.80
CA LYS A 58 -16.19 -15.72 -7.00
C LYS A 58 -15.36 -15.89 -8.28
N LYS A 59 -14.81 -14.80 -8.80
CA LYS A 59 -13.93 -14.76 -9.95
C LYS A 59 -12.56 -14.35 -9.47
N ALA A 60 -11.55 -15.18 -9.74
CA ALA A 60 -10.18 -14.70 -9.61
C ALA A 60 -9.99 -13.53 -10.57
N ASN A 61 -9.90 -12.31 -10.06
CA ASN A 61 -9.51 -11.15 -10.86
C ASN A 61 -8.13 -11.44 -11.44
N LYS A 62 -8.05 -11.63 -12.75
CA LYS A 62 -6.81 -12.06 -13.41
C LYS A 62 -5.82 -10.90 -13.60
N GLU A 63 -6.33 -9.67 -13.57
CA GLU A 63 -5.50 -8.50 -13.81
C GLU A 63 -5.25 -7.76 -12.50
N PRO A 64 -3.99 -7.56 -12.12
CA PRO A 64 -3.64 -6.79 -10.93
C PRO A 64 -4.06 -5.32 -11.08
N PRO A 65 -4.13 -4.56 -9.98
CA PRO A 65 -4.35 -3.13 -10.05
C PRO A 65 -3.32 -2.44 -10.94
N LEU A 66 -3.76 -1.40 -11.62
CA LEU A 66 -2.91 -0.62 -12.51
C LEU A 66 -1.97 0.28 -11.68
N LEU A 67 -0.70 0.32 -12.07
CA LEU A 67 0.28 1.29 -11.61
C LEU A 67 1.14 1.71 -12.79
N VAL A 68 0.84 2.87 -13.36
CA VAL A 68 1.49 3.36 -14.59
C VAL A 68 1.79 4.85 -14.52
N MET A 69 2.72 5.28 -15.35
CA MET A 69 2.96 6.70 -15.60
C MET A 69 2.15 7.14 -16.83
N GLN A 70 1.44 8.24 -16.70
CA GLN A 70 0.69 8.88 -17.79
C GLN A 70 1.11 10.35 -17.93
N ALA A 71 0.57 11.04 -18.94
CA ALA A 71 0.93 12.43 -19.24
C ALA A 71 0.71 13.39 -18.06
N LYS A 72 -0.30 13.18 -17.23
CA LYS A 72 -0.57 14.02 -16.07
C LYS A 72 0.22 13.63 -14.81
N GLY A 73 0.74 12.41 -14.73
CA GLY A 73 1.44 11.90 -13.56
C GLY A 73 1.26 10.40 -13.35
N ALA A 74 1.56 9.91 -12.15
CA ALA A 74 1.35 8.51 -11.79
C ALA A 74 -0.14 8.22 -11.63
N VAL A 75 -0.58 7.08 -12.18
CA VAL A 75 -1.95 6.59 -12.10
C VAL A 75 -1.96 5.23 -11.42
N ILE A 76 -2.76 5.12 -10.37
CA ILE A 76 -3.07 3.90 -9.65
C ILE A 76 -4.58 3.64 -9.81
N ALA A 77 -4.97 2.45 -10.26
CA ALA A 77 -6.39 2.15 -10.43
C ALA A 77 -6.70 0.69 -10.09
N ASP A 78 -7.88 0.49 -9.52
CA ASP A 78 -8.48 -0.81 -9.25
C ASP A 78 -9.87 -0.91 -9.92
N LYS A 79 -10.42 -2.13 -9.93
CA LYS A 79 -11.78 -2.43 -10.39
C LYS A 79 -12.70 -2.84 -9.23
N GLY A 80 -12.36 -2.40 -8.00
CA GLY A 80 -13.14 -2.71 -6.79
C GLY A 80 -14.49 -1.97 -6.73
N ARG A 81 -15.05 -1.95 -5.53
CA ARG A 81 -16.35 -1.31 -5.27
C ARG A 81 -16.32 0.22 -5.40
N GLY A 82 -15.13 0.79 -5.29
CA GLY A 82 -14.94 2.22 -5.17
C GLY A 82 -15.22 2.75 -3.76
N ILE A 83 -14.97 4.04 -3.60
CA ILE A 83 -15.20 4.80 -2.35
C ILE A 83 -16.20 5.91 -2.59
N GLY A 84 -16.90 6.31 -1.53
CA GLY A 84 -17.78 7.47 -1.52
C GLY A 84 -17.17 8.65 -0.76
N ALA A 85 -17.87 9.79 -0.71
CA ALA A 85 -17.43 10.98 0.02
C ALA A 85 -17.28 10.75 1.53
N GLU A 86 -17.99 9.79 2.10
CA GLU A 86 -17.88 9.38 3.50
C GLU A 86 -16.49 8.85 3.89
N SER A 87 -15.71 8.37 2.91
CA SER A 87 -14.33 7.92 3.15
C SER A 87 -13.38 9.06 3.55
N LEU A 88 -13.77 10.32 3.30
CA LEU A 88 -13.04 11.50 3.76
C LEU A 88 -13.15 11.71 5.26
N LEU A 89 -14.22 11.21 5.88
CA LEU A 89 -14.40 11.31 7.33
C LEU A 89 -13.39 10.40 8.04
N LEU A 90 -12.92 10.86 9.20
CA LEU A 90 -12.22 9.99 10.14
C LEU A 90 -13.27 9.09 10.77
N ARG A 91 -13.33 7.84 10.36
CA ARG A 91 -14.11 6.83 11.03
C ARG A 91 -13.13 5.86 11.67
N GLU A 92 -13.39 5.50 12.92
CA GLU A 92 -12.85 4.26 13.47
C GLU A 92 -13.36 3.13 12.55
N THR A 93 -12.53 2.70 11.63
CA THR A 93 -12.80 1.48 10.89
C THR A 93 -12.68 0.34 11.89
N LYS A 94 -13.73 -0.48 12.03
CA LYS A 94 -13.62 -1.78 12.71
C LYS A 94 -12.34 -2.42 12.21
N GLU A 95 -11.50 -2.84 13.15
CA GLU A 95 -10.23 -3.50 12.86
C GLU A 95 -10.44 -4.60 11.82
N ARG A 96 -10.04 -4.32 10.60
CA ARG A 96 -9.98 -5.31 9.54
C ARG A 96 -8.55 -5.86 9.55
N SER A 97 -8.30 -6.76 10.50
CA SER A 97 -7.00 -7.41 10.70
C SER A 97 -6.51 -8.22 9.50
N ASP A 98 -7.37 -8.44 8.54
CA ASP A 98 -7.22 -9.27 7.37
C ASP A 98 -6.81 -8.48 6.10
N LEU A 99 -6.90 -7.15 6.10
CA LEU A 99 -6.45 -6.28 5.02
C LEU A 99 -5.01 -5.76 5.25
N ARG A 100 -4.35 -5.36 4.17
CA ARG A 100 -3.07 -4.63 4.24
C ARG A 100 -3.27 -3.26 4.88
N GLY A 101 -4.39 -2.59 4.54
CA GLY A 101 -4.82 -1.28 5.08
C GLY A 101 -5.62 -1.39 6.37
N ARG A 102 -4.95 -1.66 7.50
CA ARG A 102 -5.60 -1.89 8.80
C ARG A 102 -6.23 -0.65 9.46
N PHE A 103 -5.79 0.55 9.11
CA PHE A 103 -6.06 1.75 9.91
C PHE A 103 -7.01 2.76 9.26
N GLY A 104 -7.48 2.53 8.03
CA GLY A 104 -8.47 3.41 7.36
C GLY A 104 -8.02 4.85 7.04
N GLU A 105 -6.81 5.23 7.45
CA GLU A 105 -6.28 6.59 7.32
C GLU A 105 -5.22 6.72 6.22
N GLY A 106 -4.75 5.60 5.66
CA GLY A 106 -3.63 5.55 4.71
C GLY A 106 -3.81 6.47 3.51
N MET A 107 -5.02 6.54 2.94
CA MET A 107 -5.33 7.43 1.82
C MET A 107 -5.17 8.91 2.18
N LYS A 108 -5.59 9.34 3.38
CA LYS A 108 -5.46 10.74 3.83
C LYS A 108 -4.00 11.11 4.05
N PHE A 109 -3.23 10.20 4.65
CA PHE A 109 -1.80 10.40 4.87
C PHE A 109 -1.01 10.40 3.55
N ALA A 110 -1.42 9.56 2.58
CA ALA A 110 -0.89 9.60 1.22
C ALA A 110 -1.15 10.95 0.55
N CYS A 111 -2.35 11.51 0.72
CA CYS A 111 -2.67 12.86 0.23
C CYS A 111 -1.77 13.92 0.89
N ILE A 112 -1.60 13.89 2.23
CA ILE A 112 -0.69 14.83 2.93
C ILE A 112 0.73 14.71 2.36
N ALA A 113 1.26 13.49 2.25
CA ALA A 113 2.61 13.26 1.75
C ALA A 113 2.80 13.76 0.31
N ALA A 114 1.83 13.52 -0.57
CA ALA A 114 1.89 13.96 -1.97
C ALA A 114 1.78 15.49 -2.10
N VAL A 115 0.81 16.11 -1.42
CA VAL A 115 0.58 17.56 -1.49
C VAL A 115 1.75 18.33 -0.89
N ARG A 116 2.36 17.84 0.20
CA ARG A 116 3.56 18.41 0.81
C ARG A 116 4.73 18.46 -0.18
N GLN A 117 4.85 17.45 -1.02
CA GLN A 117 5.88 17.36 -2.05
C GLN A 117 5.52 18.14 -3.34
N GLY A 118 4.40 18.86 -3.35
CA GLY A 118 3.99 19.72 -4.47
C GLY A 118 3.11 19.05 -5.53
N TYR A 119 2.68 17.82 -5.30
CA TYR A 119 1.81 17.07 -6.20
C TYR A 119 0.33 17.25 -5.84
N THR A 120 -0.56 16.99 -6.80
CA THR A 120 -2.00 17.10 -6.60
C THR A 120 -2.65 15.73 -6.79
N PRO A 121 -3.01 15.01 -5.71
CA PRO A 121 -3.80 13.79 -5.82
C PRO A 121 -5.23 14.10 -6.25
N VAL A 122 -5.66 13.43 -7.33
CA VAL A 122 -7.05 13.43 -7.81
C VAL A 122 -7.56 12.00 -7.73
N ILE A 123 -8.62 11.78 -6.97
CA ILE A 123 -9.25 10.48 -6.75
C ILE A 123 -10.61 10.49 -7.42
N GLU A 124 -10.77 9.64 -8.42
CA GLU A 124 -12.03 9.44 -9.12
C GLU A 124 -12.57 8.05 -8.76
N SER A 125 -13.73 8.00 -8.15
CA SER A 125 -14.31 6.74 -7.70
C SER A 125 -15.83 6.76 -7.86
N ALA A 126 -16.49 5.65 -7.62
CA ALA A 126 -17.94 5.39 -7.73
C ALA A 126 -18.80 6.65 -7.93
N ASN A 127 -19.08 7.38 -6.83
CA ASN A 127 -19.94 8.56 -6.80
C ASN A 127 -19.21 9.83 -6.36
N VAL A 128 -17.87 9.85 -6.42
CA VAL A 128 -17.09 10.98 -5.93
C VAL A 128 -15.85 11.25 -6.79
N ILE A 129 -15.56 12.53 -6.99
CA ILE A 129 -14.28 13.04 -7.45
C ILE A 129 -13.72 13.87 -6.30
N ILE A 130 -12.50 13.58 -5.87
CA ILE A 130 -11.81 14.25 -4.78
C ILE A 130 -10.50 14.81 -5.30
N GLU A 131 -10.21 16.06 -5.02
CA GLU A 131 -8.92 16.72 -5.26
C GLU A 131 -8.33 17.10 -3.90
N ALA A 132 -7.11 16.64 -3.61
CA ALA A 132 -6.43 17.02 -2.38
C ALA A 132 -5.54 18.23 -2.63
N CYS A 133 -5.65 19.24 -1.78
CA CYS A 133 -4.90 20.48 -1.85
C CYS A 133 -4.56 20.99 -0.44
N VAL A 134 -3.93 22.15 -0.37
CA VAL A 134 -3.70 22.86 0.87
C VAL A 134 -4.50 24.16 0.86
N SER A 135 -5.09 24.52 1.98
CA SER A 135 -5.62 25.86 2.18
C SER A 135 -5.27 26.40 3.56
N PRO A 136 -5.14 27.71 3.73
CA PRO A 136 -4.89 28.32 5.02
C PRO A 136 -6.13 28.19 5.91
N LEU A 137 -5.91 28.01 7.19
CA LEU A 137 -6.91 28.12 8.25
C LEU A 137 -6.40 29.09 9.30
N THR A 138 -7.19 30.12 9.58
CA THR A 138 -6.90 31.07 10.64
C THR A 138 -7.83 30.84 11.83
N MET A 139 -7.26 30.53 12.99
CA MET A 139 -7.99 30.36 14.25
C MET A 139 -7.42 31.35 15.27
N GLY A 140 -8.10 32.48 15.44
CA GLY A 140 -7.63 33.58 16.28
C GLY A 140 -6.30 34.17 15.77
N ARG A 141 -5.19 33.94 16.51
CA ARG A 141 -3.85 34.37 16.12
C ARG A 141 -2.98 33.27 15.48
N VAL A 142 -3.55 32.08 15.31
CA VAL A 142 -2.83 30.94 14.75
C VAL A 142 -3.23 30.78 13.28
N GLU A 143 -2.22 30.76 12.42
CA GLU A 143 -2.36 30.42 11.00
C GLU A 143 -1.73 29.06 10.75
N ALA A 144 -2.45 28.17 10.08
CA ALA A 144 -1.96 26.85 9.71
C ALA A 144 -2.34 26.53 8.27
N ASN A 145 -1.47 25.77 7.61
CA ASN A 145 -1.74 25.21 6.29
C ASN A 145 -2.37 23.81 6.48
N MET A 146 -3.62 23.68 6.10
CA MET A 146 -4.41 22.48 6.35
C MET A 146 -4.58 21.64 5.09
N LEU A 147 -4.51 20.31 5.23
CA LEU A 147 -5.02 19.43 4.19
C LEU A 147 -6.48 19.76 3.94
N THR A 148 -6.81 19.94 2.67
CA THR A 148 -8.15 20.31 2.24
C THR A 148 -8.55 19.40 1.09
N PHE A 149 -9.72 18.82 1.20
CA PHE A 149 -10.34 18.06 0.14
C PHE A 149 -11.42 18.90 -0.54
N LEU A 150 -11.27 19.08 -1.84
CA LEU A 150 -12.34 19.52 -2.72
C LEU A 150 -13.01 18.27 -3.27
N TRP A 151 -14.33 18.18 -3.19
CA TRP A 151 -15.02 17.03 -3.72
C TRP A 151 -16.35 17.40 -4.38
N LYS A 152 -16.74 16.58 -5.36
CA LYS A 152 -18.01 16.69 -6.07
C LYS A 152 -18.47 15.33 -6.57
N GLU A 153 -19.75 15.24 -6.92
CA GLU A 153 -20.28 14.06 -7.59
C GLU A 153 -19.86 14.06 -9.07
N PRO A 154 -19.45 12.91 -9.64
CA PRO A 154 -19.17 12.80 -11.06
C PRO A 154 -20.46 12.85 -11.86
N SER A 155 -20.39 13.29 -13.11
CA SER A 155 -21.54 13.28 -14.03
C SER A 155 -22.05 11.88 -14.37
N LYS A 156 -21.21 10.85 -14.20
CA LYS A 156 -21.54 9.43 -14.38
C LYS A 156 -20.83 8.63 -13.30
N ALA A 157 -21.58 7.68 -12.72
CA ALA A 157 -21.00 6.71 -11.79
C ALA A 157 -19.86 5.91 -12.47
N ARG A 158 -18.83 5.57 -11.69
CA ARG A 158 -17.65 4.80 -12.15
C ARG A 158 -17.57 3.48 -11.37
N THR A 159 -16.83 2.54 -11.90
CA THR A 159 -16.48 1.29 -11.22
C THR A 159 -15.04 1.40 -10.74
N GLY A 160 -14.77 0.96 -9.51
CA GLY A 160 -13.44 1.01 -8.92
C GLY A 160 -13.00 2.41 -8.51
N THR A 161 -11.71 2.53 -8.24
CA THR A 161 -11.06 3.79 -7.87
C THR A 161 -9.86 4.05 -8.76
N THR A 162 -9.73 5.28 -9.22
CA THR A 162 -8.54 5.75 -9.94
C THR A 162 -7.93 6.91 -9.16
N VAL A 163 -6.69 6.80 -8.77
CA VAL A 163 -5.89 7.87 -8.17
C VAL A 163 -4.88 8.36 -9.20
N THR A 164 -4.96 9.63 -9.56
CA THR A 164 -3.94 10.31 -10.37
C THR A 164 -3.16 11.24 -9.47
N VAL A 165 -1.86 11.03 -9.34
CA VAL A 165 -0.96 11.97 -8.63
C VAL A 165 -0.41 12.94 -9.67
N GLU A 166 -1.15 14.03 -9.91
CA GLU A 166 -0.81 15.00 -10.94
C GLU A 166 0.51 15.72 -10.63
N GLY A 167 1.34 15.87 -11.66
CA GLY A 167 2.67 16.45 -11.58
C GLY A 167 3.77 15.49 -11.13
N TYR A 168 3.45 14.29 -10.65
CA TYR A 168 4.45 13.30 -10.29
C TYR A 168 4.88 12.46 -11.50
N HIS A 169 6.14 12.56 -11.88
CA HIS A 169 6.75 11.83 -12.99
C HIS A 169 7.99 11.02 -12.57
N GLY A 170 8.10 10.72 -11.28
CA GLY A 170 9.21 9.97 -10.71
C GLY A 170 9.05 8.45 -10.78
N THR A 171 9.79 7.76 -9.94
CA THR A 171 9.79 6.29 -9.86
C THR A 171 8.47 5.74 -9.36
N LEU A 172 7.95 4.69 -10.00
CA LEU A 172 6.73 3.98 -9.56
C LEU A 172 6.99 2.89 -8.53
N PHE A 173 8.25 2.61 -8.22
CA PHE A 173 8.66 1.61 -7.20
C PHE A 173 8.02 0.22 -7.42
N LYS A 174 7.83 -0.20 -8.67
CA LYS A 174 7.19 -1.47 -9.01
C LYS A 174 7.88 -2.68 -8.38
N ASP A 175 9.20 -2.63 -8.27
CA ASP A 175 10.02 -3.65 -7.63
C ASP A 175 9.79 -3.78 -6.10
N ARG A 176 9.03 -2.86 -5.52
CA ARG A 176 8.61 -2.90 -4.11
C ARG A 176 7.23 -3.54 -3.88
N PHE A 177 6.65 -4.12 -4.93
CA PHE A 177 5.38 -4.86 -4.85
C PHE A 177 5.53 -6.21 -5.52
N THR A 178 5.19 -7.29 -4.81
CA THR A 178 5.34 -8.65 -5.36
C THR A 178 4.53 -8.88 -6.63
N THR A 179 3.43 -8.14 -6.80
CA THR A 179 2.56 -8.17 -7.98
C THR A 179 3.30 -7.90 -9.30
N PHE A 180 4.42 -7.17 -9.27
CA PHE A 180 5.22 -6.82 -10.45
C PHE A 180 6.53 -7.59 -10.54
N LEU A 181 6.79 -8.51 -9.63
CA LEU A 181 7.96 -9.37 -9.67
C LEU A 181 7.75 -10.56 -10.60
N ASP A 182 8.85 -11.20 -11.00
CA ASP A 182 8.78 -12.51 -11.62
C ASP A 182 8.05 -13.49 -10.69
N PRO A 183 7.36 -14.50 -11.24
CA PRO A 183 6.67 -15.49 -10.42
C PRO A 183 7.58 -16.09 -9.35
N PRO A 184 7.08 -16.32 -8.13
CA PRO A 184 7.86 -16.93 -7.07
C PRO A 184 8.21 -18.38 -7.44
N ILE A 185 9.36 -18.86 -6.98
CA ILE A 185 9.74 -20.28 -7.12
C ILE A 185 8.89 -21.18 -6.24
N PHE A 186 8.29 -20.62 -5.21
CA PHE A 186 7.37 -21.29 -4.32
C PHE A 186 6.28 -20.35 -3.85
N THR A 187 5.04 -20.82 -3.85
CA THR A 187 3.90 -20.12 -3.28
C THR A 187 3.15 -21.05 -2.33
N TRP A 188 2.93 -20.58 -1.13
CA TRP A 188 1.98 -21.19 -0.21
C TRP A 188 0.77 -20.28 -0.05
N VAL A 189 -0.42 -20.85 -0.22
CA VAL A 189 -1.68 -20.10 -0.17
C VAL A 189 -2.44 -20.54 1.06
N ASN A 190 -2.81 -19.58 1.89
CA ASN A 190 -3.67 -19.79 3.04
C ASN A 190 -4.93 -18.94 2.89
N ALA A 191 -6.10 -19.58 2.92
CA ALA A 191 -7.39 -18.90 2.90
C ALA A 191 -7.87 -18.70 4.35
N ILE A 192 -7.87 -17.45 4.83
CA ILE A 192 -8.39 -17.09 6.15
C ILE A 192 -9.63 -16.22 5.96
N GLY A 193 -10.81 -16.79 6.27
CA GLY A 193 -12.08 -16.08 6.07
C GLY A 193 -12.32 -15.74 4.59
N ARG A 194 -12.34 -14.46 4.25
CA ARG A 194 -12.58 -13.97 2.89
C ARG A 194 -11.31 -13.69 2.11
N PHE A 195 -10.11 -13.88 2.68
CA PHE A 195 -8.86 -13.41 2.11
C PHE A 195 -7.93 -14.56 1.76
N ILE A 196 -7.28 -14.40 0.62
CA ILE A 196 -6.25 -15.32 0.15
C ILE A 196 -4.90 -14.69 0.47
N ARG A 197 -4.18 -15.25 1.44
CA ARG A 197 -2.82 -14.86 1.79
C ARG A 197 -1.84 -15.68 0.97
N ARG A 198 -1.01 -15.00 0.18
CA ARG A 198 -0.01 -15.63 -0.67
C ARG A 198 1.38 -15.41 -0.09
N TYR A 199 1.91 -16.43 0.55
CA TYR A 199 3.31 -16.44 0.95
C TYR A 199 4.17 -16.85 -0.25
N GLY A 200 5.38 -16.30 -0.38
CA GLY A 200 6.20 -16.57 -1.55
C GLY A 200 7.69 -16.48 -1.31
N ILE A 201 8.45 -17.26 -2.11
CA ILE A 201 9.91 -17.21 -2.20
C ILE A 201 10.26 -16.74 -3.62
N TYR A 202 11.01 -15.66 -3.74
CA TYR A 202 11.36 -14.99 -5.00
C TYR A 202 12.87 -15.01 -5.21
N THR A 203 13.29 -15.22 -6.45
CA THR A 203 14.73 -15.18 -6.81
C THR A 203 15.19 -13.77 -7.13
N LYS A 204 14.32 -12.92 -7.65
CA LYS A 204 14.66 -11.56 -8.07
C LYS A 204 13.56 -10.56 -7.70
N PRO A 205 13.92 -9.39 -7.19
CA PRO A 205 15.22 -9.09 -6.61
C PRO A 205 15.49 -9.98 -5.39
N ALA A 206 16.74 -10.37 -5.14
CA ALA A 206 17.10 -11.12 -3.93
C ALA A 206 17.25 -10.19 -2.72
N GLY A 207 17.17 -10.75 -1.52
CA GLY A 207 17.49 -10.04 -0.30
C GLY A 207 16.43 -9.03 0.16
N ARG A 208 15.15 -9.25 -0.14
CA ARG A 208 14.07 -8.35 0.30
C ARG A 208 13.00 -9.07 1.10
N LEU A 209 12.46 -8.37 2.08
CA LEU A 209 11.27 -8.77 2.81
C LEU A 209 10.07 -7.97 2.31
N TYR A 210 9.02 -8.70 1.94
CA TYR A 210 7.70 -8.18 1.67
C TYR A 210 6.72 -8.70 2.73
N VAL A 211 5.77 -7.87 3.12
CA VAL A 211 4.67 -8.28 4.00
C VAL A 211 3.36 -7.85 3.35
N GLY A 212 2.49 -8.82 3.08
CA GLY A 212 1.24 -8.58 2.36
C GLY A 212 1.49 -7.95 0.99
N ASP A 213 2.46 -8.49 0.23
CA ASP A 213 2.84 -8.04 -1.12
C ASP A 213 3.58 -6.70 -1.21
N ILE A 214 3.93 -6.07 -0.09
CA ILE A 214 4.54 -4.74 -0.02
C ILE A 214 5.93 -4.84 0.59
N TYR A 215 6.93 -4.23 -0.05
CA TYR A 215 8.30 -4.13 0.44
C TYR A 215 8.35 -3.43 1.81
N ILE A 216 9.10 -4.03 2.71
CA ILE A 216 9.33 -3.54 4.06
C ILE A 216 10.79 -3.13 4.26
N ARG A 217 11.72 -4.06 3.99
CA ARG A 217 13.16 -3.83 4.17
C ARG A 217 14.02 -4.81 3.40
N ASP A 218 15.30 -4.50 3.31
CA ASP A 218 16.28 -5.45 2.84
C ASP A 218 16.63 -6.48 3.93
N LEU A 219 16.95 -7.68 3.48
CA LEU A 219 17.51 -8.78 4.27
C LEU A 219 18.97 -8.98 3.85
N GLU A 220 19.87 -8.48 4.67
CA GLU A 220 21.29 -8.58 4.37
C GLU A 220 21.74 -10.03 4.15
N LYS A 221 22.49 -10.25 3.07
CA LYS A 221 23.03 -11.56 2.68
C LYS A 221 21.99 -12.65 2.42
N ALA A 222 20.72 -12.30 2.26
CA ALA A 222 19.71 -13.26 1.84
C ALA A 222 19.83 -13.55 0.34
N SER A 223 19.79 -14.83 0.00
CA SER A 223 19.87 -15.33 -1.39
C SER A 223 18.54 -15.20 -2.12
N TYR A 224 17.44 -15.04 -1.36
CA TYR A 224 16.08 -14.95 -1.85
C TYR A 224 15.34 -13.77 -1.21
N SER A 225 14.23 -13.40 -1.82
CA SER A 225 13.24 -12.51 -1.19
C SER A 225 12.03 -13.30 -0.73
N TYR A 226 11.37 -12.77 0.27
CA TYR A 226 10.26 -13.45 0.96
C TYR A 226 9.05 -12.55 1.07
N ASN A 227 7.86 -13.08 0.76
CA ASN A 227 6.59 -12.44 1.05
C ASN A 227 5.87 -13.20 2.17
N LEU A 228 5.59 -12.50 3.26
CA LEU A 228 4.95 -13.03 4.47
C LEU A 228 3.63 -12.29 4.73
N TRP A 229 2.75 -12.90 5.56
CA TRP A 229 1.48 -12.29 5.95
C TRP A 229 1.21 -12.30 7.45
N ASP A 230 1.95 -13.10 8.18
CA ASP A 230 1.83 -13.31 9.63
C ASP A 230 2.75 -12.42 10.47
N ILE A 231 3.34 -11.41 9.85
CA ILE A 231 4.20 -10.43 10.51
C ILE A 231 3.38 -9.22 10.92
N GLU A 232 3.42 -8.89 12.20
CA GLU A 232 2.85 -7.65 12.70
C GLU A 232 3.71 -6.46 12.32
N LEU A 233 3.08 -5.44 11.76
CA LEU A 233 3.71 -4.20 11.38
C LEU A 233 3.08 -3.06 12.19
N ASN A 234 3.90 -2.08 12.57
CA ASN A 234 3.39 -0.83 13.11
C ASN A 234 2.64 -0.01 12.02
N PRO A 235 1.86 1.02 12.40
CA PRO A 235 1.11 1.84 11.46
C PRO A 235 1.95 2.47 10.35
N ASP A 236 3.20 2.78 10.63
CA ASP A 236 4.12 3.39 9.66
C ASP A 236 4.82 2.36 8.77
N ARG A 237 4.63 1.06 9.05
CA ARG A 237 5.30 -0.06 8.38
C ARG A 237 6.84 0.08 8.35
N VAL A 238 7.37 0.83 9.27
CA VAL A 238 8.80 1.03 9.46
C VAL A 238 9.15 0.37 10.79
N SER A 239 9.82 -0.75 10.69
CA SER A 239 10.85 -1.22 11.60
C SER A 239 10.53 -2.04 12.79
N GLU A 240 9.68 -2.31 13.52
CA GLU A 240 9.90 -3.30 14.60
C GLU A 240 9.35 -4.69 14.28
N ILE A 241 9.94 -5.30 13.25
CA ILE A 241 9.65 -6.71 12.97
C ILE A 241 10.33 -7.57 14.03
N ASN A 242 9.54 -8.44 14.67
CA ASN A 242 10.11 -9.51 15.50
C ASN A 242 10.95 -10.45 14.61
N ASN A 243 12.28 -10.30 14.71
CA ASN A 243 13.21 -11.06 13.90
C ASN A 243 13.08 -12.58 14.09
N THR A 244 12.72 -13.04 15.28
CA THR A 244 12.50 -14.46 15.55
C THR A 244 11.28 -14.96 14.81
N GLN A 245 10.15 -14.27 14.93
CA GLN A 245 8.92 -14.60 14.20
C GLN A 245 9.17 -14.61 12.68
N MET A 246 9.81 -13.59 12.14
CA MET A 246 10.15 -13.52 10.71
C MET A 246 10.99 -14.71 10.26
N LYS A 247 12.08 -15.03 10.99
CA LYS A 247 12.94 -16.18 10.67
C LYS A 247 12.20 -17.50 10.73
N THR A 248 11.34 -17.66 11.73
CA THR A 248 10.49 -18.85 11.88
C THR A 248 9.52 -18.98 10.69
N SER A 249 8.82 -17.92 10.31
CA SER A 249 7.91 -17.91 9.17
C SER A 249 8.64 -18.24 7.86
N ILE A 250 9.84 -17.72 7.64
CA ILE A 250 10.65 -18.07 6.47
C ILE A 250 11.08 -19.55 6.52
N ALA A 251 11.47 -20.05 7.69
CA ALA A 251 11.80 -21.47 7.85
C ALA A 251 10.61 -22.38 7.52
N TYR A 252 9.39 -22.01 7.95
CA TYR A 252 8.17 -22.72 7.57
C TYR A 252 7.93 -22.74 6.06
N LEU A 253 8.17 -21.64 5.35
CA LEU A 253 8.05 -21.64 3.89
C LEU A 253 9.00 -22.67 3.25
N TRP A 254 10.25 -22.69 3.68
CA TRP A 254 11.23 -23.67 3.19
C TRP A 254 10.85 -25.12 3.56
N ALA A 255 10.33 -25.35 4.77
CA ALA A 255 9.89 -26.69 5.21
C ALA A 255 8.63 -27.16 4.46
N SER A 256 7.83 -26.25 3.94
CA SER A 256 6.59 -26.55 3.21
C SER A 256 6.82 -26.97 1.75
N LEU A 257 8.06 -27.01 1.28
CA LEU A 257 8.40 -27.40 -0.08
C LEU A 257 8.08 -28.89 -0.32
N LYS A 258 7.35 -29.15 -1.41
CA LYS A 258 7.00 -30.53 -1.81
C LYS A 258 7.84 -31.04 -2.98
N SER A 259 8.67 -30.19 -3.59
CA SER A 259 9.52 -30.53 -4.71
C SER A 259 10.93 -30.92 -4.24
N GLU A 260 11.44 -32.06 -4.68
CA GLU A 260 12.81 -32.50 -4.38
C GLU A 260 13.85 -31.49 -4.87
N GLU A 261 13.64 -30.89 -6.04
CA GLU A 261 14.54 -29.87 -6.58
C GLU A 261 14.62 -28.65 -5.66
N LEU A 262 13.45 -28.15 -5.21
CA LEU A 262 13.40 -27.01 -4.30
C LEU A 262 13.97 -27.34 -2.92
N ALA A 263 13.76 -28.57 -2.43
CA ALA A 263 14.38 -29.04 -1.19
C ALA A 263 15.91 -29.09 -1.28
N LYS A 264 16.47 -29.54 -2.42
CA LYS A 264 17.92 -29.49 -2.67
C LYS A 264 18.44 -28.04 -2.67
N ARG A 265 17.73 -27.11 -3.32
CA ARG A 265 18.08 -25.69 -3.28
C ARG A 265 18.05 -25.13 -1.85
N ALA A 266 17.01 -25.47 -1.08
CA ALA A 266 16.90 -25.10 0.33
C ALA A 266 18.12 -25.54 1.13
N LEU A 267 18.48 -26.84 1.04
CA LEU A 267 19.63 -27.41 1.74
C LEU A 267 20.94 -26.70 1.35
N MET A 268 21.13 -26.44 0.05
CA MET A 268 22.32 -25.74 -0.44
C MET A 268 22.45 -24.35 0.17
N VAL A 269 21.38 -23.54 0.14
CA VAL A 269 21.39 -22.16 0.65
C VAL A 269 21.57 -22.14 2.17
N MET A 270 20.89 -23.04 2.88
CA MET A 270 21.00 -23.18 4.34
C MET A 270 22.37 -23.66 4.82
N SER A 271 23.06 -24.46 4.01
CA SER A 271 24.43 -24.91 4.31
C SER A 271 25.50 -23.87 3.95
N THR A 272 25.15 -22.81 3.21
CA THR A 272 26.08 -21.77 2.82
C THR A 272 26.34 -20.82 3.99
N ILE A 273 27.52 -20.95 4.60
CA ILE A 273 27.91 -20.14 5.76
C ILE A 273 27.92 -18.66 5.42
N GLY A 274 27.32 -17.86 6.32
CA GLY A 274 27.28 -16.40 6.21
C GLY A 274 26.09 -15.85 5.43
N THR A 275 25.20 -16.69 4.90
CA THR A 275 23.91 -16.27 4.33
C THR A 275 22.87 -16.02 5.43
N PHE A 276 21.84 -15.26 5.10
CA PHE A 276 20.69 -15.07 5.98
C PHE A 276 20.00 -16.41 6.27
N GLU A 277 19.84 -17.25 5.26
CA GLU A 277 19.14 -18.53 5.35
C GLU A 277 19.87 -19.56 6.23
N ASN A 278 21.20 -19.48 6.32
CA ASN A 278 21.99 -20.31 7.25
C ASN A 278 21.65 -20.01 8.73
N ASN A 279 21.15 -18.81 9.01
CA ASN A 279 20.80 -18.35 10.36
C ASN A 279 19.29 -18.46 10.67
N LEU A 280 18.53 -19.22 9.89
CA LEU A 280 17.11 -19.46 10.19
C LEU A 280 16.93 -20.34 11.44
N THR A 281 15.87 -20.08 12.20
CA THR A 281 15.60 -20.82 13.43
C THR A 281 14.64 -21.99 13.11
N TRP A 282 15.15 -23.21 13.21
CA TRP A 282 14.44 -24.46 12.89
C TRP A 282 13.82 -25.16 14.10
N SER A 283 14.15 -24.72 15.32
CA SER A 283 13.78 -25.40 16.57
C SER A 283 12.28 -25.55 16.84
N HIS A 284 11.44 -24.87 16.05
CA HIS A 284 9.98 -24.89 16.17
C HIS A 284 9.27 -25.38 14.92
N VAL A 285 10.01 -25.83 13.92
CA VAL A 285 9.45 -26.34 12.67
C VAL A 285 9.30 -27.85 12.83
N SER A 286 8.11 -28.28 13.30
CA SER A 286 7.74 -29.70 13.16
C SER A 286 7.50 -30.01 11.69
N ALA A 287 8.07 -31.10 11.20
CA ALA A 287 7.77 -31.58 9.86
C ALA A 287 6.25 -31.78 9.71
N PRO A 288 5.67 -31.42 8.57
CA PRO A 288 4.27 -31.59 8.28
C PRO A 288 3.86 -33.04 8.28
#